data_92307c2a5b23e627ea7ed49aa0006d3e
#
_entry.id   92307c2a5b23e627ea7ed49aa0006d3e
#
_cell.length_a   1.000
_cell.length_b   1.000
_cell.length_c   1.000
_cell.angle_alpha   90.00
_cell.angle_beta   90.00
_cell.angle_gamma   90.00
#
_symmetry.space_group_name_H-M   'P 1'
#
loop_
_entity.id
_entity.type
_entity.pdbx_description
1 polymer ?
#
loop_
_entity_poly.entity_id
_entity_poly.type
_entity_poly.pdbx_seq_one_letter_code
_entity_poly.pdbx_strand_id
1 'polypeptide(L)'
;MNNRILMRIDFQNDFVHPQGKLSISDTDLIDKHQKFASSLHTGMFDTIIDSYDTHFQETYSHTLESKNFPPHCIFGSWGWHSAAPLKENIENVKIFKSTTNIWNEKNTYDILSQDFNDKDVYLCGVLSEICVYQAMKGLLKRGANVIVIEDLCKGINAQISDILQHPDFQEVVNNGQLKSITSEQFFRQALLDKKIEHNLVHKNLGE
;
A
#
# COMPACT_ATOMS: atom_id res chain seq x y z
N MET A 1 4.77 -14.48 -16.35
CA MET A 1 4.49 -14.46 -14.88
C MET A 1 4.35 -13.01 -14.50
N ASN A 2 3.21 -12.65 -13.91
CA ASN A 2 2.99 -11.26 -13.51
C ASN A 2 3.87 -10.96 -12.30
N ASN A 3 4.92 -10.17 -12.46
CA ASN A 3 5.76 -9.65 -11.37
C ASN A 3 5.02 -8.51 -10.62
N ARG A 4 3.80 -8.78 -10.15
CA ARG A 4 2.92 -7.77 -9.56
C ARG A 4 2.83 -7.95 -8.04
N ILE A 5 3.15 -6.90 -7.33
CA ILE A 5 3.02 -6.82 -5.87
C ILE A 5 1.99 -5.73 -5.53
N LEU A 6 1.09 -6.00 -4.61
CA LEU A 6 0.28 -4.98 -3.96
C LEU A 6 0.87 -4.66 -2.59
N MET A 7 1.14 -3.39 -2.32
CA MET A 7 1.58 -2.94 -1.00
C MET A 7 0.57 -1.93 -0.45
N ARG A 8 -0.08 -2.29 0.66
CA ARG A 8 -1.06 -1.43 1.34
C ARG A 8 -0.45 -0.90 2.63
N ILE A 9 -0.38 0.41 2.75
CA ILE A 9 0.36 1.09 3.81
C ILE A 9 -0.61 1.59 4.88
N ASP A 10 -0.49 1.02 6.08
CA ASP A 10 -1.07 1.49 7.34
C ASP A 10 -2.57 1.84 7.27
N PHE A 11 -3.34 1.07 6.51
CA PHE A 11 -4.78 1.32 6.36
C PHE A 11 -5.56 0.77 7.56
N GLN A 12 -5.28 1.35 8.73
CA GLN A 12 -5.77 0.94 10.05
C GLN A 12 -6.87 1.86 10.57
N ASN A 13 -7.74 1.34 11.45
CA ASN A 13 -8.87 2.10 12.00
C ASN A 13 -8.42 3.38 12.71
N ASP A 14 -7.30 3.36 13.43
CA ASP A 14 -6.81 4.56 14.13
C ASP A 14 -6.42 5.70 13.19
N PHE A 15 -6.08 5.40 11.94
CA PHE A 15 -5.70 6.42 10.96
C PHE A 15 -6.84 6.91 10.07
N VAL A 16 -7.85 6.08 9.81
CA VAL A 16 -8.86 6.43 8.79
C VAL A 16 -10.28 6.52 9.33
N HIS A 17 -10.62 5.74 10.36
CA HIS A 17 -11.99 5.71 10.88
C HIS A 17 -12.29 6.93 11.79
N PRO A 18 -13.48 7.55 11.73
CA PRO A 18 -13.83 8.72 12.54
C PRO A 18 -13.60 8.57 14.05
N GLN A 19 -13.63 7.34 14.58
CA GLN A 19 -13.35 7.03 15.99
C GLN A 19 -11.88 6.71 16.27
N GLY A 20 -11.02 6.73 15.26
CA GLY A 20 -9.58 6.45 15.37
C GLY A 20 -8.84 7.54 16.13
N LYS A 21 -7.73 7.18 16.77
CA LYS A 21 -6.95 8.09 17.63
C LYS A 21 -6.18 9.17 16.86
N LEU A 22 -5.78 8.89 15.64
CA LEU A 22 -5.08 9.81 14.74
C LEU A 22 -5.80 9.90 13.37
N SER A 23 -7.11 9.83 13.41
CA SER A 23 -7.93 9.68 12.22
C SER A 23 -7.97 10.93 11.35
N ILE A 24 -7.83 10.71 10.03
CA ILE A 24 -8.18 11.70 9.00
C ILE A 24 -9.69 11.78 8.75
N SER A 25 -10.50 10.93 9.39
CA SER A 25 -11.97 10.91 9.34
C SER A 25 -12.55 10.86 7.92
N ASP A 26 -11.97 10.03 7.05
CA ASP A 26 -12.38 9.93 5.65
C ASP A 26 -13.15 8.61 5.39
N THR A 27 -14.47 8.64 5.54
CA THR A 27 -15.34 7.47 5.33
C THR A 27 -15.43 7.06 3.86
N ASP A 28 -15.34 7.99 2.92
CA ASP A 28 -15.32 7.70 1.47
C ASP A 28 -14.08 6.90 1.09
N LEU A 29 -12.94 7.23 1.68
CA LEU A 29 -11.71 6.46 1.49
C LEU A 29 -11.84 5.03 2.05
N ILE A 30 -12.51 4.85 3.19
CA ILE A 30 -12.78 3.52 3.74
C ILE A 30 -13.63 2.70 2.78
N ASP A 31 -14.72 3.26 2.28
CA ASP A 31 -15.62 2.60 1.32
C ASP A 31 -14.88 2.19 0.04
N LYS A 32 -14.03 3.07 -0.49
CA LYS A 32 -13.19 2.78 -1.66
C LYS A 32 -12.24 1.62 -1.41
N HIS A 33 -11.54 1.62 -0.27
CA HIS A 33 -10.63 0.54 0.10
C HIS A 33 -11.36 -0.79 0.32
N GLN A 34 -12.52 -0.78 0.97
CA GLN A 34 -13.34 -1.98 1.17
C GLN A 34 -13.84 -2.54 -0.16
N LYS A 35 -14.30 -1.68 -1.06
CA LYS A 35 -14.70 -2.06 -2.42
C LYS A 35 -13.51 -2.65 -3.19
N PHE A 36 -12.36 -2.01 -3.13
CA PHE A 36 -11.13 -2.50 -3.76
C PHE A 36 -10.75 -3.87 -3.21
N ALA A 37 -10.62 -4.01 -1.88
CA ALA A 37 -10.25 -5.26 -1.21
C ALA A 37 -11.24 -6.40 -1.52
N SER A 38 -12.56 -6.10 -1.52
CA SER A 38 -13.60 -7.08 -1.87
C SER A 38 -13.62 -7.47 -3.35
N SER A 39 -13.05 -6.67 -4.23
CA SER A 39 -12.94 -6.96 -5.67
C SER A 39 -11.69 -7.74 -6.04
N LEU A 40 -10.72 -7.86 -5.13
CA LEU A 40 -9.54 -8.68 -5.35
C LEU A 40 -9.89 -10.16 -5.40
N HIS A 41 -9.14 -10.91 -6.18
CA HIS A 41 -9.19 -12.36 -6.26
C HIS A 41 -7.79 -12.94 -6.41
N THR A 42 -7.63 -14.21 -6.07
CA THR A 42 -6.39 -14.96 -6.19
C THR A 42 -5.79 -14.84 -7.59
N GLY A 43 -4.48 -14.61 -7.66
CA GLY A 43 -3.73 -14.48 -8.92
C GLY A 43 -3.72 -13.09 -9.54
N MET A 44 -4.36 -12.07 -8.93
CA MET A 44 -4.20 -10.67 -9.38
C MET A 44 -2.82 -10.10 -9.05
N PHE A 45 -2.26 -10.55 -7.94
CA PHE A 45 -0.92 -10.22 -7.47
C PHE A 45 -0.19 -11.49 -7.08
N ASP A 46 1.13 -11.51 -7.26
CA ASP A 46 1.99 -12.61 -6.80
C ASP A 46 2.17 -12.54 -5.28
N THR A 47 2.18 -11.31 -4.75
CA THR A 47 2.30 -11.04 -3.33
C THR A 47 1.47 -9.82 -2.95
N ILE A 48 0.79 -9.90 -1.81
CA ILE A 48 0.15 -8.76 -1.16
C ILE A 48 0.86 -8.52 0.16
N ILE A 49 1.30 -7.28 0.38
CA ILE A 49 1.99 -6.85 1.59
C ILE A 49 1.15 -5.77 2.27
N ASP A 50 0.82 -5.98 3.53
CA ASP A 50 0.13 -5.00 4.36
C ASP A 50 1.08 -4.51 5.45
N SER A 51 1.39 -3.23 5.49
CA SER A 51 2.07 -2.66 6.65
C SER A 51 1.07 -2.23 7.73
N TYR A 52 1.49 -2.41 8.96
CA TYR A 52 0.77 -2.02 10.15
C TYR A 52 1.69 -1.20 11.05
N ASP A 53 1.34 0.03 11.30
CA ASP A 53 1.91 0.76 12.42
C ASP A 53 1.53 0.02 13.70
N THR A 54 2.51 -0.25 14.56
CA THR A 54 2.31 -1.19 15.67
C THR A 54 3.07 -0.74 16.90
N HIS A 55 2.31 -0.44 17.93
CA HIS A 55 2.82 -0.05 19.23
C HIS A 55 2.32 -0.99 20.33
N PHE A 56 3.02 -1.02 21.46
CA PHE A 56 2.65 -1.79 22.63
C PHE A 56 2.34 -0.83 23.79
N GLN A 57 1.24 -1.05 24.49
CA GLN A 57 0.76 -0.16 25.57
C GLN A 57 1.83 0.09 26.62
N GLU A 58 2.58 -0.95 26.99
CA GLU A 58 3.58 -0.93 28.05
C GLU A 58 4.81 -0.08 27.69
N THR A 59 5.15 0.00 26.41
CA THR A 59 6.37 0.68 25.94
C THR A 59 6.09 1.98 25.21
N TYR A 60 4.83 2.28 24.88
CA TYR A 60 4.49 3.45 24.07
C TYR A 60 5.06 4.76 24.64
N SER A 61 4.96 4.97 25.96
CA SER A 61 5.47 6.17 26.64
C SER A 61 6.98 6.41 26.46
N HIS A 62 7.74 5.38 26.07
CA HIS A 62 9.17 5.46 25.84
C HIS A 62 9.53 5.70 24.36
N THR A 63 8.55 5.74 23.47
CA THR A 63 8.76 6.01 22.05
C THR A 63 8.95 7.50 21.78
N LEU A 64 9.59 7.84 20.65
CA LEU A 64 9.69 9.24 20.23
C LEU A 64 8.30 9.82 19.87
N GLU A 65 7.42 8.99 19.35
CA GLU A 65 6.06 9.38 18.92
C GLU A 65 5.17 9.78 20.08
N SER A 66 5.36 9.18 21.26
CA SER A 66 4.58 9.51 22.46
C SER A 66 4.70 10.97 22.90
N LYS A 67 5.71 11.69 22.42
CA LYS A 67 5.91 13.11 22.70
C LYS A 67 4.92 14.01 21.95
N ASN A 68 4.43 13.53 20.80
CA ASN A 68 3.63 14.31 19.87
C ASN A 68 2.22 13.75 19.65
N PHE A 69 2.03 12.44 19.90
CA PHE A 69 0.79 11.74 19.58
C PHE A 69 0.28 10.93 20.78
N PRO A 70 -1.04 10.79 20.92
CA PRO A 70 -1.62 9.87 21.90
C PRO A 70 -1.31 8.43 21.52
N PRO A 71 -1.45 7.46 22.46
CA PRO A 71 -1.36 6.05 22.13
C PRO A 71 -2.32 5.68 21.01
N HIS A 72 -1.79 5.12 19.93
CA HIS A 72 -2.50 4.70 18.74
C HIS A 72 -1.92 3.39 18.22
N CYS A 73 -2.66 2.73 17.35
CA CYS A 73 -2.25 1.46 16.73
C CYS A 73 -1.65 0.47 17.74
N ILE A 74 -2.24 0.41 18.95
CA ILE A 74 -1.80 -0.51 19.99
C ILE A 74 -2.14 -1.93 19.55
N PHE A 75 -1.13 -2.80 19.53
CA PHE A 75 -1.24 -4.18 19.05
C PHE A 75 -2.48 -4.89 19.60
N GLY A 76 -3.28 -5.47 18.72
CA GLY A 76 -4.51 -6.19 19.06
C GLY A 76 -5.72 -5.32 19.41
N SER A 77 -5.56 -3.99 19.49
CA SER A 77 -6.70 -3.09 19.70
C SER A 77 -7.55 -2.96 18.43
N TRP A 78 -8.78 -2.48 18.57
CA TRP A 78 -9.62 -2.15 17.42
C TRP A 78 -8.94 -1.15 16.47
N GLY A 79 -8.25 -0.14 17.00
CA GLY A 79 -7.55 0.88 16.23
C GLY A 79 -6.42 0.32 15.37
N TRP A 80 -5.77 -0.75 15.85
CA TRP A 80 -4.69 -1.44 15.14
C TRP A 80 -5.19 -2.27 13.94
N HIS A 81 -6.43 -2.75 13.98
CA HIS A 81 -6.96 -3.57 12.88
C HIS A 81 -7.14 -2.77 11.58
N SER A 82 -7.03 -3.48 10.45
CA SER A 82 -7.28 -2.90 9.14
C SER A 82 -8.73 -2.44 9.01
N ALA A 83 -8.94 -1.23 8.48
CA ALA A 83 -10.26 -0.70 8.12
C ALA A 83 -10.84 -1.32 6.84
N ALA A 84 -10.02 -2.03 6.06
CA ALA A 84 -10.43 -2.74 4.85
C ALA A 84 -9.72 -4.11 4.77
N PRO A 85 -10.14 -5.10 5.58
CA PRO A 85 -9.54 -6.42 5.57
C PRO A 85 -9.74 -7.11 4.21
N LEU A 86 -8.79 -7.95 3.83
CA LEU A 86 -8.91 -8.83 2.67
C LEU A 86 -9.90 -9.97 2.97
N LYS A 87 -10.41 -10.59 1.92
CA LYS A 87 -11.17 -11.83 2.04
C LYS A 87 -10.29 -12.94 2.62
N GLU A 88 -10.89 -13.88 3.36
CA GLU A 88 -10.17 -14.98 4.02
C GLU A 88 -9.34 -15.85 3.06
N ASN A 89 -9.76 -15.97 1.81
CA ASN A 89 -9.07 -16.76 0.78
C ASN A 89 -7.95 -15.98 0.05
N ILE A 90 -7.66 -14.75 0.45
CA ILE A 90 -6.56 -13.95 -0.11
C ILE A 90 -5.47 -13.82 0.93
N GLU A 91 -4.35 -14.49 0.66
CA GLU A 91 -3.19 -14.44 1.52
C GLU A 91 -2.45 -13.09 1.39
N ASN A 92 -1.92 -12.61 2.50
CA ASN A 92 -1.08 -11.43 2.57
C ASN A 92 0.04 -11.60 3.59
N VAL A 93 1.13 -10.93 3.34
CA VAL A 93 2.24 -10.78 4.27
C VAL A 93 2.02 -9.52 5.09
N LYS A 94 2.08 -9.64 6.42
CA LYS A 94 1.93 -8.50 7.32
C LYS A 94 3.28 -8.04 7.83
N ILE A 95 3.54 -6.75 7.70
CA ILE A 95 4.73 -6.09 8.23
C ILE A 95 4.29 -5.20 9.40
N PHE A 96 4.85 -5.46 10.57
CA PHE A 96 4.64 -4.64 11.75
C PHE A 96 5.82 -3.68 11.90
N LYS A 97 5.55 -2.40 11.89
CA LYS A 97 6.54 -1.34 12.04
C LYS A 97 6.22 -0.44 13.22
N SER A 98 7.22 0.20 13.78
CA SER A 98 7.09 1.13 14.90
C SER A 98 7.55 2.55 14.53
N THR A 99 7.79 2.79 13.26
CA THR A 99 8.24 4.07 12.71
C THR A 99 7.50 4.39 11.41
N THR A 100 7.54 5.63 10.98
CA THR A 100 6.93 6.06 9.71
C THR A 100 7.60 5.45 8.47
N ASN A 101 8.82 4.92 8.62
CA ASN A 101 9.58 4.36 7.50
C ASN A 101 9.69 2.84 7.61
N ILE A 102 8.89 2.12 6.82
CA ILE A 102 8.87 0.66 6.75
C ILE A 102 10.26 0.04 6.48
N TRP A 103 11.15 0.75 5.80
CA TRP A 103 12.49 0.25 5.45
C TRP A 103 13.48 0.25 6.62
N ASN A 104 13.13 0.86 7.76
CA ASN A 104 13.94 0.89 8.97
C ASN A 104 13.67 -0.28 9.91
N GLU A 105 12.67 -1.11 9.62
CA GLU A 105 12.27 -2.22 10.49
C GLU A 105 13.16 -3.45 10.30
N LYS A 106 13.91 -3.79 11.33
CA LYS A 106 14.86 -4.93 11.30
C LYS A 106 14.16 -6.28 11.23
N ASN A 107 13.00 -6.41 11.86
CA ASN A 107 12.24 -7.67 11.93
C ASN A 107 11.53 -8.04 10.63
N THR A 108 11.53 -7.13 9.66
CA THR A 108 10.90 -7.31 8.35
C THR A 108 11.93 -7.48 7.24
N TYR A 109 13.21 -7.60 7.62
CA TYR A 109 14.31 -7.63 6.67
C TYR A 109 14.14 -8.74 5.61
N ASP A 110 13.70 -9.92 6.02
CA ASP A 110 13.49 -11.06 5.10
C ASP A 110 12.42 -10.77 4.04
N ILE A 111 11.36 -10.03 4.40
CA ILE A 111 10.29 -9.67 3.49
C ILE A 111 10.71 -8.49 2.60
N LEU A 112 11.36 -7.50 3.20
CA LEU A 112 11.79 -6.28 2.51
C LEU A 112 13.13 -6.44 1.78
N SER A 113 13.85 -7.54 2.01
CA SER A 113 15.06 -7.91 1.28
C SER A 113 14.77 -8.64 -0.03
N GLN A 114 13.50 -9.00 -0.31
CA GLN A 114 13.15 -9.57 -1.60
C GLN A 114 13.58 -8.63 -2.73
N ASP A 115 13.89 -9.22 -3.86
CA ASP A 115 14.22 -8.45 -5.05
C ASP A 115 12.98 -7.74 -5.59
N PHE A 116 13.00 -6.41 -5.61
CA PHE A 116 11.98 -5.56 -6.19
C PHE A 116 12.35 -5.07 -7.60
N ASN A 117 13.55 -5.39 -8.08
CA ASN A 117 14.02 -4.91 -9.37
C ASN A 117 13.08 -5.37 -10.50
N ASP A 118 12.69 -4.43 -11.34
CA ASP A 118 11.77 -4.63 -12.48
C ASP A 118 10.39 -5.21 -12.11
N LYS A 119 9.99 -5.16 -10.83
CA LYS A 119 8.65 -5.56 -10.40
C LYS A 119 7.69 -4.37 -10.41
N ASP A 120 6.47 -4.63 -10.82
CA ASP A 120 5.37 -3.67 -10.74
C ASP A 120 4.78 -3.70 -9.33
N VAL A 121 5.04 -2.66 -8.54
CA VAL A 121 4.51 -2.52 -7.18
C VAL A 121 3.37 -1.50 -7.17
N TYR A 122 2.17 -2.01 -6.97
CA TYR A 122 0.98 -1.20 -6.77
C TYR A 122 0.92 -0.77 -5.32
N LEU A 123 0.88 0.54 -5.08
CA LEU A 123 1.00 1.13 -3.76
C LEU A 123 -0.25 1.93 -3.42
N CYS A 124 -0.79 1.74 -2.20
CA CYS A 124 -1.89 2.53 -1.68
C CYS A 124 -1.83 2.64 -0.14
N GLY A 125 -2.62 3.50 0.46
CA GLY A 125 -2.72 3.66 1.91
C GLY A 125 -2.52 5.08 2.41
N VAL A 126 -2.12 5.22 3.68
CA VAL A 126 -2.02 6.50 4.39
C VAL A 126 -0.74 6.61 5.22
N LEU A 127 -0.22 7.82 5.50
CA LEU A 127 -0.57 9.09 4.86
C LEU A 127 0.31 9.31 3.64
N SER A 128 -0.24 9.95 2.61
CA SER A 128 0.46 10.14 1.32
C SER A 128 1.85 10.73 1.48
N GLU A 129 2.00 11.80 2.27
CA GLU A 129 3.24 12.53 2.47
C GLU A 129 4.16 11.95 3.56
N ILE A 130 3.74 10.88 4.25
CA ILE A 130 4.53 10.27 5.34
C ILE A 130 4.86 8.82 5.00
N CYS A 131 4.03 7.87 5.41
CA CYS A 131 4.33 6.43 5.30
C CYS A 131 4.34 5.97 3.84
N VAL A 132 3.38 6.44 3.03
CA VAL A 132 3.33 6.12 1.58
C VAL A 132 4.53 6.72 0.86
N TYR A 133 4.89 7.97 1.15
CA TYR A 133 6.08 8.63 0.60
C TYR A 133 7.36 7.84 0.90
N GLN A 134 7.56 7.39 2.15
CA GLN A 134 8.73 6.60 2.53
C GLN A 134 8.74 5.23 1.85
N ALA A 135 7.58 4.56 1.78
CA ALA A 135 7.46 3.30 1.06
C ALA A 135 7.84 3.44 -0.41
N MET A 136 7.31 4.47 -1.08
CA MET A 136 7.59 4.79 -2.48
C MET A 136 9.08 5.04 -2.73
N LYS A 137 9.73 5.89 -1.93
CA LYS A 137 11.18 6.15 -2.04
C LYS A 137 12.02 4.88 -1.90
N GLY A 138 11.67 4.03 -0.97
CA GLY A 138 12.42 2.79 -0.75
C GLY A 138 12.22 1.76 -1.86
N LEU A 139 11.02 1.67 -2.46
CA LEU A 139 10.73 0.83 -3.62
C LEU A 139 11.52 1.27 -4.85
N LEU A 140 11.48 2.58 -5.16
CA LEU A 140 12.22 3.15 -6.29
C LEU A 140 13.73 2.92 -6.17
N LYS A 141 14.31 3.08 -4.97
CA LYS A 141 15.73 2.77 -4.71
C LYS A 141 16.08 1.30 -4.92
N ARG A 142 15.09 0.40 -4.91
CA ARG A 142 15.25 -1.04 -5.13
C ARG A 142 14.91 -1.47 -6.55
N GLY A 143 14.75 -0.49 -7.46
CA GLY A 143 14.51 -0.76 -8.88
C GLY A 143 13.07 -1.15 -9.21
N ALA A 144 12.11 -1.00 -8.30
CA ALA A 144 10.71 -1.26 -8.59
C ALA A 144 10.12 -0.24 -9.56
N ASN A 145 9.17 -0.67 -10.39
CA ASN A 145 8.22 0.19 -11.05
C ASN A 145 7.07 0.46 -10.06
N VAL A 146 6.88 1.70 -9.66
CA VAL A 146 5.87 2.04 -8.65
C VAL A 146 4.64 2.63 -9.30
N ILE A 147 3.50 1.98 -9.06
CA ILE A 147 2.19 2.41 -9.55
C ILE A 147 1.33 2.76 -8.34
N VAL A 148 1.17 4.04 -8.07
CA VAL A 148 0.34 4.49 -6.94
C VAL A 148 -1.13 4.46 -7.35
N ILE A 149 -1.97 3.78 -6.55
CA ILE A 149 -3.43 3.83 -6.72
C ILE A 149 -3.93 5.07 -5.96
N GLU A 150 -3.98 6.19 -6.65
CA GLU A 150 -4.09 7.52 -6.04
C GLU A 150 -5.41 7.77 -5.31
N ASP A 151 -6.52 7.24 -5.79
CA ASP A 151 -7.85 7.34 -5.15
C ASP A 151 -7.99 6.44 -3.91
N LEU A 152 -6.99 5.59 -3.65
CA LEU A 152 -6.79 4.80 -2.44
C LEU A 152 -5.66 5.36 -1.55
N CYS A 153 -5.24 6.59 -1.77
CA CYS A 153 -4.28 7.29 -0.92
C CYS A 153 -4.89 8.59 -0.39
N LYS A 154 -4.48 8.98 0.79
CA LYS A 154 -4.89 10.25 1.40
C LYS A 154 -3.76 10.82 2.24
N GLY A 155 -3.51 12.10 2.05
CA GLY A 155 -2.65 12.92 2.90
C GLY A 155 -3.43 14.00 3.63
N ILE A 156 -2.81 14.61 4.61
CA ILE A 156 -3.34 15.78 5.32
C ILE A 156 -2.94 17.05 4.57
N ASN A 157 -1.66 17.17 4.22
CA ASN A 157 -1.08 18.38 3.64
C ASN A 157 -0.76 18.22 2.15
N ALA A 158 -0.53 17.00 1.67
CA ALA A 158 -0.20 16.73 0.28
C ALA A 158 -0.90 15.46 -0.23
N GLN A 159 -1.44 15.55 -1.42
CA GLN A 159 -2.00 14.41 -2.14
C GLN A 159 -0.94 13.78 -3.05
N ILE A 160 -1.24 12.61 -3.63
CA ILE A 160 -0.30 11.92 -4.53
C ILE A 160 0.09 12.79 -5.72
N SER A 161 -0.86 13.54 -6.29
CA SER A 161 -0.58 14.49 -7.39
C SER A 161 0.48 15.53 -7.03
N ASP A 162 0.46 16.03 -5.79
CA ASP A 162 1.43 17.01 -5.31
C ASP A 162 2.81 16.36 -5.11
N ILE A 163 2.82 15.14 -4.55
CA ILE A 163 4.04 14.37 -4.30
C ILE A 163 4.75 14.02 -5.62
N LEU A 164 4.00 13.62 -6.64
CA LEU A 164 4.56 13.29 -7.96
C LEU A 164 5.22 14.49 -8.65
N GLN A 165 4.84 15.72 -8.27
CA GLN A 165 5.47 16.95 -8.74
C GLN A 165 6.71 17.36 -7.93
N HIS A 166 6.98 16.68 -6.82
CA HIS A 166 8.14 17.00 -5.97
C HIS A 166 9.46 16.74 -6.73
N PRO A 167 10.48 17.60 -6.58
CA PRO A 167 11.76 17.44 -7.28
C PRO A 167 12.43 16.08 -7.09
N ASP A 168 12.26 15.45 -5.94
CA ASP A 168 12.80 14.12 -5.63
C ASP A 168 12.31 13.02 -6.57
N PHE A 169 11.16 13.22 -7.24
CA PHE A 169 10.52 12.20 -8.08
C PHE A 169 10.50 12.55 -9.57
N GLN A 170 10.95 13.74 -9.97
CA GLN A 170 10.84 14.19 -11.37
C GLN A 170 11.52 13.22 -12.34
N GLU A 171 12.70 12.71 -12.01
CA GLU A 171 13.43 11.78 -12.86
C GLU A 171 12.66 10.48 -13.08
N VAL A 172 12.18 9.87 -11.99
CA VAL A 172 11.46 8.58 -12.04
C VAL A 172 10.04 8.69 -12.59
N VAL A 173 9.42 9.86 -12.49
CA VAL A 173 8.15 10.17 -13.18
C VAL A 173 8.38 10.32 -14.68
N ASN A 174 9.41 11.09 -15.09
CA ASN A 174 9.70 11.33 -16.49
C ASN A 174 10.14 10.07 -17.26
N ASN A 175 10.83 9.14 -16.62
CA ASN A 175 11.23 7.87 -17.21
C ASN A 175 10.16 6.76 -17.10
N GLY A 176 9.02 7.03 -16.42
CA GLY A 176 7.90 6.12 -16.28
C GLY A 176 8.02 5.06 -15.18
N GLN A 177 9.09 5.12 -14.37
CA GLN A 177 9.28 4.19 -13.24
C GLN A 177 8.30 4.49 -12.09
N LEU A 178 7.82 5.72 -11.99
CA LEU A 178 6.79 6.14 -11.03
C LEU A 178 5.60 6.76 -11.78
N LYS A 179 4.40 6.25 -11.49
CA LYS A 179 3.14 6.80 -12.04
C LYS A 179 1.99 6.60 -11.07
N SER A 180 0.88 7.30 -11.29
CA SER A 180 -0.37 7.04 -10.60
C SER A 180 -1.48 6.59 -11.54
N ILE A 181 -2.42 5.83 -11.00
CA ILE A 181 -3.65 5.38 -11.64
C ILE A 181 -4.77 5.41 -10.60
N THR A 182 -6.02 5.39 -11.06
CA THR A 182 -7.16 5.13 -10.17
C THR A 182 -7.42 3.63 -9.99
N SER A 183 -8.15 3.27 -8.94
CA SER A 183 -8.60 1.88 -8.72
C SER A 183 -9.47 1.38 -9.87
N GLU A 184 -10.27 2.24 -10.50
CA GLU A 184 -11.03 1.90 -11.69
C GLU A 184 -10.12 1.56 -12.89
N GLN A 185 -9.09 2.37 -13.12
CA GLN A 185 -8.11 2.12 -14.19
C GLN A 185 -7.37 0.80 -13.96
N PHE A 186 -7.01 0.51 -12.70
CA PHE A 186 -6.40 -0.78 -12.33
C PHE A 186 -7.28 -1.96 -12.75
N PHE A 187 -8.56 -1.98 -12.34
CA PHE A 187 -9.46 -3.09 -12.71
C PHE A 187 -9.75 -3.17 -14.20
N ARG A 188 -9.84 -2.04 -14.88
CA ARG A 188 -9.99 -2.02 -16.34
C ARG A 188 -8.82 -2.68 -17.05
N GLN A 189 -7.58 -2.37 -16.62
CA GLN A 189 -6.37 -2.99 -17.17
C GLN A 189 -6.33 -4.50 -16.88
N ALA A 190 -6.62 -4.90 -15.66
CA ALA A 190 -6.66 -6.32 -15.27
C ALA A 190 -7.66 -7.15 -16.10
N LEU A 191 -8.80 -6.55 -16.47
CA LEU A 191 -9.78 -7.19 -17.36
C LEU A 191 -9.27 -7.32 -18.81
N LEU A 192 -8.53 -6.33 -19.30
CA LEU A 192 -7.92 -6.38 -20.64
C LEU A 192 -6.83 -7.44 -20.71
N ASP A 193 -5.96 -7.51 -19.71
CA ASP A 193 -4.90 -8.50 -19.62
C ASP A 193 -5.46 -9.94 -19.69
N LYS A 194 -6.52 -10.23 -18.91
CA LYS A 194 -7.21 -11.54 -18.94
C LYS A 194 -7.79 -11.89 -20.31
N LYS A 195 -8.37 -10.92 -21.03
CA LYS A 195 -8.92 -11.15 -22.37
C LYS A 195 -7.81 -11.48 -23.37
N ILE A 196 -6.67 -10.81 -23.25
CA ILE A 196 -5.50 -11.07 -24.12
C ILE A 196 -4.95 -12.47 -23.85
N GLU A 197 -4.77 -12.86 -22.59
CA GLU A 197 -4.31 -14.21 -22.22
C GLU A 197 -5.26 -15.30 -22.75
N HIS A 198 -6.58 -15.12 -22.56
CA HIS A 198 -7.57 -16.05 -23.07
C HIS A 198 -7.50 -16.20 -24.60
N ASN A 199 -7.36 -15.10 -25.35
CA ASN A 199 -7.27 -15.13 -26.80
C ASN A 199 -5.98 -15.79 -27.30
N LEU A 200 -4.85 -15.63 -26.58
CA LEU A 200 -3.58 -16.27 -26.92
C LEU A 200 -3.63 -17.79 -26.69
N VAL A 201 -4.26 -18.24 -25.60
CA VAL A 201 -4.45 -19.67 -25.31
C VAL A 201 -5.30 -20.33 -26.39
N HIS A 202 -6.38 -19.69 -26.83
CA HIS A 202 -7.23 -20.25 -27.92
C HIS A 202 -6.56 -20.28 -29.30
N LYS A 203 -5.66 -19.34 -29.59
CA LYS A 203 -4.87 -19.38 -30.83
C LYS A 203 -3.86 -20.53 -30.85
N ASN A 204 -3.25 -20.83 -29.71
CA ASN A 204 -2.24 -21.89 -29.60
C ASN A 204 -2.85 -23.30 -29.50
N LEU A 205 -4.15 -23.42 -29.26
CA LEU A 205 -4.88 -24.68 -29.22
C LEU A 205 -5.63 -24.99 -30.53
N GLY A 206 -5.54 -24.10 -31.53
CA GLY A 206 -6.23 -24.19 -32.81
C GLY A 206 -5.29 -24.47 -34.02
N GLU A 207 -4.00 -24.80 -33.76
CA GLU A 207 -3.05 -25.28 -34.81
C GLU A 207 -2.83 -26.79 -34.71
#